data_ebac43ccf93eec410398f5f5a2a49fc2
#
_entry.id   ebac43ccf93eec410398f5f5a2a49fc2
#
_cell.length_a   1.000
_cell.length_b   1.000
_cell.length_c   1.000
_cell.angle_alpha   90.00
_cell.angle_beta   90.00
_cell.angle_gamma   90.00
#
_symmetry.space_group_name_H-M   'P 1'
#
loop_
_entity.id
_entity.type
_entity.pdbx_description
1 polymer ?
#
loop_
_entity_poly.entity_id
_entity_poly.type
_entity_poly.pdbx_seq_one_letter_code
_entity_poly.pdbx_strand_id
1 'polypeptide(L)'
;MKANEVIKKVLAEHGEITEVYWVACGGSLIDLYPSHFMMTVESAKTSSGWHTAKEFLVATPKKLGKHSMVVMCSHSGNTKEAVEAAVLAYERGAAVVTLTDNAGSKADDPRFIAWVYPWGDGVPTAEVPLGICPMLAAELIKAQEGFDKYDALVEGIAKMDDIIAKAKVKVNAELGEKFADLCEENKFFYILGSGANFSQTYGFAICSLMEMQWQNCCYIHSGEYFHGPFECTEPGVFYFLQMGSSSARVMDERALDFLKTHTDRLMVLDALEYGMADVDEGVRAYLEPALFYAMNVELRAARGKRFDHSPEIRRYMGIEKY
;
A
#
# COMPACT_ATOMS: atom_id res chain seq x y z
N MET A 1 2.31 16.52 -13.67
CA MET A 1 1.66 15.51 -14.57
C MET A 1 0.30 15.16 -13.96
N LYS A 2 -0.69 14.77 -14.77
CA LYS A 2 -2.02 14.36 -14.28
C LYS A 2 -2.34 12.95 -14.77
N ALA A 3 -3.05 12.16 -13.98
CA ALA A 3 -3.38 10.77 -14.32
C ALA A 3 -4.13 10.63 -15.66
N ASN A 4 -5.09 11.52 -15.93
CA ASN A 4 -5.82 11.53 -17.20
C ASN A 4 -4.92 11.80 -18.42
N GLU A 5 -3.88 12.61 -18.29
CA GLU A 5 -2.91 12.88 -19.37
C GLU A 5 -2.06 11.62 -19.65
N VAL A 6 -1.64 10.94 -18.58
CA VAL A 6 -0.89 9.67 -18.67
C VAL A 6 -1.73 8.61 -19.39
N ILE A 7 -2.95 8.37 -18.92
CA ILE A 7 -3.82 7.34 -19.52
C ILE A 7 -4.19 7.68 -20.96
N LYS A 8 -4.46 8.96 -21.26
CA LYS A 8 -4.70 9.39 -22.64
C LYS A 8 -3.52 9.09 -23.56
N LYS A 9 -2.28 9.33 -23.09
CA LYS A 9 -1.06 9.00 -23.84
C LYS A 9 -0.91 7.49 -24.02
N VAL A 10 -1.09 6.71 -22.96
CA VAL A 10 -1.04 5.23 -23.00
C VAL A 10 -2.02 4.70 -24.04
N LEU A 11 -3.28 5.10 -24.00
CA LEU A 11 -4.30 4.61 -24.93
C LEU A 11 -4.06 5.06 -26.37
N ALA A 12 -3.51 6.27 -26.58
CA ALA A 12 -3.17 6.74 -27.92
C ALA A 12 -2.04 5.93 -28.57
N GLU A 13 -1.05 5.48 -27.81
CA GLU A 13 0.11 4.76 -28.31
C GLU A 13 -0.10 3.22 -28.37
N HIS A 14 -0.83 2.67 -27.38
CA HIS A 14 -0.97 1.21 -27.20
C HIS A 14 -2.35 0.67 -27.54
N GLY A 15 -3.37 1.55 -27.69
CA GLY A 15 -4.77 1.15 -27.85
C GLY A 15 -5.37 0.66 -26.54
N GLU A 16 -6.32 -0.27 -26.62
CA GLU A 16 -6.94 -0.87 -25.45
C GLU A 16 -5.92 -1.62 -24.60
N ILE A 17 -5.95 -1.37 -23.27
CA ILE A 17 -5.11 -2.04 -22.29
C ILE A 17 -5.92 -3.18 -21.67
N THR A 18 -5.44 -4.39 -21.79
CA THR A 18 -6.08 -5.60 -21.25
C THR A 18 -5.41 -6.11 -19.97
N GLU A 19 -4.17 -5.67 -19.71
CA GLU A 19 -3.40 -6.09 -18.53
C GLU A 19 -2.71 -4.88 -17.88
N VAL A 20 -2.84 -4.73 -16.58
CA VAL A 20 -2.04 -3.78 -15.80
C VAL A 20 -1.19 -4.54 -14.80
N TYR A 21 0.11 -4.25 -14.78
CA TYR A 21 1.07 -4.82 -13.82
C TYR A 21 1.61 -3.72 -12.91
N TRP A 22 1.43 -3.90 -11.62
CA TRP A 22 1.93 -3.04 -10.56
C TRP A 22 3.21 -3.67 -10.01
N VAL A 23 4.36 -3.06 -10.27
CA VAL A 23 5.66 -3.70 -10.07
C VAL A 23 6.58 -2.80 -9.25
N ALA A 24 7.05 -3.30 -8.11
CA ALA A 24 7.97 -2.56 -7.24
C ALA A 24 8.67 -3.49 -6.23
N CYS A 25 9.33 -2.90 -5.23
CA CYS A 25 9.90 -3.58 -4.07
C CYS A 25 9.55 -2.82 -2.79
N GLY A 26 9.38 -3.55 -1.67
CA GLY A 26 9.21 -2.95 -0.33
C GLY A 26 8.09 -1.92 -0.24
N GLY A 27 8.36 -0.75 0.34
CA GLY A 27 7.39 0.32 0.54
C GLY A 27 6.69 0.75 -0.74
N SER A 28 7.43 0.91 -1.84
CA SER A 28 6.85 1.26 -3.14
C SER A 28 5.88 0.20 -3.66
N LEU A 29 6.10 -1.09 -3.37
CA LEU A 29 5.18 -2.17 -3.76
C LEU A 29 3.87 -2.11 -2.95
N ILE A 30 3.97 -1.72 -1.68
CA ILE A 30 2.83 -1.53 -0.77
C ILE A 30 1.91 -0.44 -1.32
N ASP A 31 2.47 0.68 -1.79
CA ASP A 31 1.73 1.82 -2.32
C ASP A 31 0.95 1.50 -3.60
N LEU A 32 1.36 0.50 -4.36
CA LEU A 32 0.71 0.08 -5.60
C LEU A 32 -0.49 -0.86 -5.37
N TYR A 33 -0.54 -1.57 -4.25
CA TYR A 33 -1.55 -2.59 -3.99
C TYR A 33 -3.00 -2.07 -3.97
N PRO A 34 -3.33 -0.90 -3.39
CA PRO A 34 -4.70 -0.37 -3.41
C PRO A 34 -5.26 -0.23 -4.82
N SER A 35 -4.42 0.13 -5.78
CA SER A 35 -4.78 0.27 -7.18
C SER A 35 -4.96 -1.08 -7.87
N HIS A 36 -4.13 -2.07 -7.53
CA HIS A 36 -4.34 -3.45 -7.94
C HIS A 36 -5.68 -3.98 -7.41
N PHE A 37 -5.97 -3.77 -6.14
CA PHE A 37 -7.24 -4.18 -5.53
C PHE A 37 -8.43 -3.49 -6.22
N MET A 38 -8.36 -2.18 -6.45
CA MET A 38 -9.36 -1.41 -7.17
C MET A 38 -9.60 -1.97 -8.58
N MET A 39 -8.55 -2.16 -9.38
CA MET A 39 -8.66 -2.74 -10.72
C MET A 39 -9.31 -4.12 -10.71
N THR A 40 -8.97 -4.96 -9.71
CA THR A 40 -9.53 -6.32 -9.58
C THR A 40 -11.03 -6.31 -9.27
N VAL A 41 -11.49 -5.30 -8.50
CA VAL A 41 -12.90 -5.21 -8.08
C VAL A 41 -13.77 -4.46 -9.08
N GLU A 42 -13.22 -3.42 -9.72
CA GLU A 42 -13.99 -2.45 -10.50
C GLU A 42 -13.88 -2.64 -12.03
N SER A 43 -12.81 -3.26 -12.53
CA SER A 43 -12.65 -3.44 -13.98
C SER A 43 -13.11 -4.81 -14.45
N ALA A 44 -13.95 -4.83 -15.47
CA ALA A 44 -14.39 -6.04 -16.16
C ALA A 44 -13.52 -6.37 -17.39
N LYS A 45 -12.81 -5.37 -17.94
CA LYS A 45 -12.04 -5.51 -19.19
C LYS A 45 -10.56 -5.70 -18.97
N THR A 46 -10.02 -5.14 -17.90
CA THR A 46 -8.56 -5.11 -17.66
C THR A 46 -8.20 -5.97 -16.48
N SER A 47 -7.41 -7.02 -16.71
CA SER A 47 -6.83 -7.84 -15.64
C SER A 47 -5.72 -7.07 -14.91
N SER A 48 -5.54 -7.34 -13.63
CA SER A 48 -4.55 -6.66 -12.81
C SER A 48 -3.62 -7.66 -12.12
N GLY A 49 -2.31 -7.41 -12.17
CA GLY A 49 -1.28 -8.19 -11.48
C GLY A 49 -0.43 -7.31 -10.56
N TRP A 50 -0.07 -7.82 -9.40
CA TRP A 50 0.79 -7.15 -8.42
C TRP A 50 2.00 -8.04 -8.14
N HIS A 51 3.21 -7.52 -8.40
CA HIS A 51 4.43 -8.33 -8.42
C HIS A 51 5.59 -7.64 -7.73
N THR A 52 6.37 -8.40 -6.98
CA THR A 52 7.73 -7.97 -6.66
C THR A 52 8.54 -7.85 -7.96
N ALA A 53 9.39 -6.84 -8.04
CA ALA A 53 10.14 -6.58 -9.28
C ALA A 53 11.01 -7.78 -9.68
N LYS A 54 11.63 -8.46 -8.72
CA LYS A 54 12.45 -9.64 -9.04
C LYS A 54 11.65 -10.82 -9.56
N GLU A 55 10.48 -11.08 -8.97
CA GLU A 55 9.60 -12.15 -9.44
C GLU A 55 9.06 -11.85 -10.84
N PHE A 56 8.67 -10.60 -11.12
CA PHE A 56 8.26 -10.15 -12.45
C PHE A 56 9.33 -10.41 -13.51
N LEU A 57 10.61 -10.21 -13.17
CA LEU A 57 11.74 -10.48 -14.07
C LEU A 57 11.95 -11.98 -14.37
N VAL A 58 11.88 -12.83 -13.32
CA VAL A 58 12.24 -14.27 -13.48
C VAL A 58 11.04 -15.13 -13.85
N ALA A 59 9.82 -14.67 -13.55
CA ALA A 59 8.57 -15.32 -13.89
C ALA A 59 7.68 -14.38 -14.72
N THR A 60 8.26 -13.77 -15.74
CA THR A 60 7.61 -12.76 -16.58
C THR A 60 6.25 -13.23 -17.10
N PRO A 61 5.16 -12.46 -16.86
CA PRO A 61 3.83 -12.82 -17.35
C PRO A 61 3.80 -12.96 -18.87
N LYS A 62 3.23 -14.06 -19.38
CA LYS A 62 3.16 -14.32 -20.83
C LYS A 62 2.35 -13.30 -21.63
N LYS A 63 1.40 -12.63 -20.96
CA LYS A 63 0.56 -11.58 -21.55
C LYS A 63 1.26 -10.21 -21.61
N LEU A 64 2.44 -10.06 -21.01
CA LEU A 64 3.20 -8.80 -21.07
C LEU A 64 3.55 -8.45 -22.51
N GLY A 65 3.06 -7.33 -22.99
CA GLY A 65 3.25 -6.87 -24.38
C GLY A 65 2.49 -5.58 -24.68
N LYS A 66 2.18 -5.34 -25.95
CA LYS A 66 1.63 -4.08 -26.47
C LYS A 66 0.35 -3.61 -25.73
N HIS A 67 -0.50 -4.52 -25.32
CA HIS A 67 -1.77 -4.21 -24.62
C HIS A 67 -1.63 -4.27 -23.10
N SER A 68 -0.41 -4.16 -22.60
CA SER A 68 -0.12 -4.09 -21.17
C SER A 68 0.33 -2.70 -20.77
N MET A 69 -0.08 -2.26 -19.59
CA MET A 69 0.49 -1.12 -18.88
C MET A 69 1.24 -1.63 -17.65
N VAL A 70 2.48 -1.22 -17.47
CA VAL A 70 3.28 -1.51 -16.29
C VAL A 70 3.47 -0.21 -15.51
N VAL A 71 2.99 -0.18 -14.28
CA VAL A 71 3.23 0.91 -13.34
C VAL A 71 4.33 0.45 -12.39
N MET A 72 5.51 1.05 -12.53
CA MET A 72 6.67 0.77 -11.69
C MET A 72 6.90 1.93 -10.72
N CYS A 73 7.04 1.62 -9.44
CA CYS A 73 7.39 2.62 -8.42
C CYS A 73 8.75 2.29 -7.80
N SER A 74 9.60 3.29 -7.70
CA SER A 74 10.84 3.25 -6.94
C SER A 74 11.11 4.64 -6.38
N HIS A 75 10.98 4.81 -5.07
CA HIS A 75 11.18 6.09 -4.41
C HIS A 75 12.54 6.71 -4.78
N SER A 76 13.64 6.01 -4.59
CA SER A 76 14.98 6.45 -5.01
C SER A 76 15.18 6.51 -6.54
N GLY A 77 14.29 5.87 -7.31
CA GLY A 77 14.41 5.71 -8.74
C GLY A 77 15.57 4.82 -9.20
N ASN A 78 16.29 4.19 -8.27
CA ASN A 78 17.51 3.43 -8.55
C ASN A 78 17.48 1.98 -8.04
N THR A 79 16.35 1.49 -7.53
CA THR A 79 16.19 0.08 -7.15
C THR A 79 16.42 -0.79 -8.39
N LYS A 80 17.49 -1.56 -8.37
CA LYS A 80 18.00 -2.29 -9.54
C LYS A 80 16.92 -3.15 -10.20
N GLU A 81 16.26 -4.00 -9.42
CA GLU A 81 15.23 -4.92 -9.93
C GLU A 81 14.01 -4.18 -10.48
N ALA A 82 13.61 -3.05 -9.85
CA ALA A 82 12.49 -2.26 -10.32
C ALA A 82 12.78 -1.60 -11.66
N VAL A 83 13.97 -1.02 -11.82
CA VAL A 83 14.42 -0.43 -13.10
C VAL A 83 14.56 -1.49 -14.19
N GLU A 84 15.16 -2.65 -13.88
CA GLU A 84 15.28 -3.76 -14.83
C GLU A 84 13.88 -4.27 -15.28
N ALA A 85 12.90 -4.32 -14.37
CA ALA A 85 11.52 -4.70 -14.70
C ALA A 85 10.85 -3.68 -15.65
N ALA A 86 11.06 -2.38 -15.43
CA ALA A 86 10.57 -1.33 -16.33
C ALA A 86 11.21 -1.44 -17.73
N VAL A 87 12.53 -1.70 -17.81
CA VAL A 87 13.23 -1.91 -19.07
C VAL A 87 12.70 -3.13 -19.80
N LEU A 88 12.55 -4.27 -19.11
CA LEU A 88 11.97 -5.49 -19.69
C LEU A 88 10.57 -5.24 -20.24
N ALA A 89 9.71 -4.53 -19.48
CA ALA A 89 8.37 -4.20 -19.92
C ALA A 89 8.37 -3.35 -21.19
N TYR A 90 9.21 -2.33 -21.26
CA TYR A 90 9.40 -1.49 -22.43
C TYR A 90 9.87 -2.33 -23.66
N GLU A 91 10.87 -3.18 -23.48
CA GLU A 91 11.39 -4.06 -24.55
C GLU A 91 10.35 -5.07 -25.06
N ARG A 92 9.37 -5.43 -24.22
CA ARG A 92 8.20 -6.24 -24.58
C ARG A 92 7.09 -5.45 -25.26
N GLY A 93 7.26 -4.13 -25.41
CA GLY A 93 6.31 -3.23 -26.07
C GLY A 93 5.16 -2.78 -25.19
N ALA A 94 5.23 -2.96 -23.87
CA ALA A 94 4.24 -2.45 -22.94
C ALA A 94 4.35 -0.94 -22.74
N ALA A 95 3.22 -0.27 -22.40
CA ALA A 95 3.26 1.07 -21.84
C ALA A 95 3.92 1.03 -20.46
N VAL A 96 4.93 1.86 -20.22
CA VAL A 96 5.63 1.90 -18.94
C VAL A 96 5.44 3.26 -18.30
N VAL A 97 4.81 3.28 -17.13
CA VAL A 97 4.68 4.45 -16.26
C VAL A 97 5.59 4.24 -15.06
N THR A 98 6.50 5.18 -14.83
CA THR A 98 7.41 5.10 -13.67
C THR A 98 7.12 6.23 -12.68
N LEU A 99 7.16 5.89 -11.39
CA LEU A 99 6.96 6.81 -10.27
C LEU A 99 8.25 6.87 -9.43
N THR A 100 8.78 8.06 -9.22
CA THR A 100 9.96 8.29 -8.37
C THR A 100 9.92 9.69 -7.75
N ASP A 101 10.57 9.91 -6.60
CA ASP A 101 10.79 11.26 -6.07
C ASP A 101 12.12 11.89 -6.54
N ASN A 102 12.94 11.13 -7.25
CA ASN A 102 14.30 11.49 -7.61
C ASN A 102 14.44 11.78 -9.11
N ALA A 103 14.36 13.04 -9.47
CA ALA A 103 14.61 13.51 -10.83
C ALA A 103 16.04 13.15 -11.30
N GLY A 104 16.16 12.70 -12.54
CA GLY A 104 17.44 12.27 -13.13
C GLY A 104 17.89 10.88 -12.67
N SER A 105 17.07 10.15 -11.88
CA SER A 105 17.32 8.75 -11.55
C SER A 105 17.09 7.83 -12.75
N LYS A 106 17.41 6.55 -12.61
CA LYS A 106 17.18 5.54 -13.65
C LYS A 106 15.70 5.28 -13.95
N ALA A 107 14.80 5.60 -13.03
CA ALA A 107 13.36 5.55 -13.25
C ALA A 107 12.85 6.76 -14.03
N ASP A 108 13.57 7.88 -14.02
CA ASP A 108 13.29 9.08 -14.83
C ASP A 108 13.98 8.96 -16.20
N ASP A 109 13.58 7.96 -16.98
CA ASP A 109 14.17 7.62 -18.27
C ASP A 109 13.21 8.05 -19.39
N PRO A 110 13.71 8.69 -20.49
CA PRO A 110 12.88 9.18 -21.59
C PRO A 110 12.11 8.08 -22.35
N ARG A 111 12.46 6.81 -22.16
CA ARG A 111 11.70 5.68 -22.72
C ARG A 111 10.35 5.46 -22.02
N PHE A 112 10.21 5.97 -20.80
CA PHE A 112 9.04 5.76 -19.95
C PHE A 112 8.17 7.02 -19.88
N ILE A 113 6.95 6.86 -19.40
CA ILE A 113 6.15 7.97 -18.92
C ILE A 113 6.56 8.19 -17.46
N ALA A 114 7.64 8.94 -17.27
CA ALA A 114 8.21 9.16 -15.96
C ALA A 114 7.43 10.27 -15.21
N TRP A 115 6.95 9.93 -14.00
CA TRP A 115 6.29 10.84 -13.10
C TRP A 115 7.14 11.05 -11.86
N VAL A 116 7.84 12.18 -11.81
CA VAL A 116 8.58 12.61 -10.63
C VAL A 116 7.58 13.28 -9.68
N TYR A 117 7.36 12.68 -8.50
CA TYR A 117 6.43 13.16 -7.50
C TYR A 117 7.17 13.85 -6.34
N PRO A 118 6.57 14.87 -5.69
CA PRO A 118 7.15 15.47 -4.50
C PRO A 118 7.05 14.50 -3.31
N TRP A 119 7.97 14.63 -2.35
CA TRP A 119 7.95 13.85 -1.11
C TRP A 119 8.38 14.71 0.08
N GLY A 120 7.82 14.44 1.25
CA GLY A 120 8.15 15.11 2.49
C GLY A 120 6.93 15.63 3.24
N ASP A 121 7.19 16.32 4.34
CA ASP A 121 6.14 16.87 5.19
C ASP A 121 5.29 17.90 4.45
N GLY A 122 3.97 17.79 4.59
CA GLY A 122 3.01 18.71 3.98
C GLY A 122 2.75 18.47 2.49
N VAL A 123 3.33 17.45 1.88
CA VAL A 123 2.96 17.05 0.50
C VAL A 123 1.56 16.44 0.51
N PRO A 124 0.64 16.93 -0.36
CA PRO A 124 -0.72 16.40 -0.43
C PRO A 124 -0.77 14.92 -0.80
N THR A 125 -1.71 14.18 -0.21
CA THR A 125 -1.96 12.75 -0.53
C THR A 125 -2.18 12.54 -2.04
N ALA A 126 -2.83 13.47 -2.71
CA ALA A 126 -3.07 13.42 -4.16
C ALA A 126 -1.79 13.43 -5.01
N GLU A 127 -0.66 13.87 -4.46
CA GLU A 127 0.61 14.05 -5.18
C GLU A 127 1.64 12.95 -4.91
N VAL A 128 1.34 11.99 -4.02
CA VAL A 128 2.19 10.85 -3.70
C VAL A 128 1.62 9.53 -4.24
N PRO A 129 2.39 8.44 -4.33
CA PRO A 129 1.93 7.19 -4.96
C PRO A 129 0.59 6.67 -4.44
N LEU A 130 0.29 6.79 -3.13
CA LEU A 130 -0.99 6.36 -2.53
C LEU A 130 -2.22 7.17 -3.01
N GLY A 131 -2.02 8.33 -3.63
CA GLY A 131 -3.08 9.09 -4.32
C GLY A 131 -2.97 9.00 -5.84
N ILE A 132 -1.76 9.04 -6.40
CA ILE A 132 -1.51 8.98 -7.84
C ILE A 132 -2.00 7.65 -8.44
N CYS A 133 -1.66 6.52 -7.81
CA CYS A 133 -1.95 5.20 -8.38
C CYS A 133 -3.45 4.88 -8.42
N PRO A 134 -4.27 5.12 -7.38
CA PRO A 134 -5.72 5.00 -7.49
C PRO A 134 -6.32 5.88 -8.60
N MET A 135 -5.78 7.09 -8.81
CA MET A 135 -6.22 7.94 -9.92
C MET A 135 -5.82 7.39 -11.29
N LEU A 136 -4.64 6.77 -11.43
CA LEU A 136 -4.26 6.08 -12.68
C LEU A 136 -5.21 4.91 -12.98
N ALA A 137 -5.55 4.11 -11.98
CA ALA A 137 -6.51 3.01 -12.10
C ALA A 137 -7.90 3.54 -12.50
N ALA A 138 -8.40 4.55 -11.80
CA ALA A 138 -9.71 5.15 -12.05
C ALA A 138 -9.82 5.75 -13.46
N GLU A 139 -8.78 6.47 -13.92
CA GLU A 139 -8.76 7.04 -15.27
C GLU A 139 -8.75 5.96 -16.36
N LEU A 140 -8.04 4.86 -16.14
CA LEU A 140 -8.02 3.75 -17.09
C LEU A 140 -9.39 3.08 -17.17
N ILE A 141 -10.02 2.75 -16.03
CA ILE A 141 -11.37 2.18 -15.96
C ILE A 141 -12.37 3.13 -16.64
N LYS A 142 -12.34 4.41 -16.27
CA LYS A 142 -13.23 5.44 -16.83
C LYS A 142 -13.11 5.56 -18.34
N ALA A 143 -11.89 5.53 -18.86
CA ALA A 143 -11.64 5.69 -20.30
C ALA A 143 -12.07 4.49 -21.13
N GLN A 144 -11.98 3.27 -20.58
CA GLN A 144 -12.26 2.04 -21.34
C GLN A 144 -13.67 1.47 -21.12
N GLU A 145 -14.27 1.67 -19.96
CA GLU A 145 -15.54 1.02 -19.58
C GLU A 145 -16.53 1.94 -18.84
N GLY A 146 -16.09 3.17 -18.51
CA GLY A 146 -16.85 4.06 -17.64
C GLY A 146 -16.58 3.73 -16.16
N PHE A 147 -16.65 4.75 -15.30
CA PHE A 147 -16.46 4.58 -13.85
C PHE A 147 -17.39 5.56 -13.12
N ASP A 148 -18.51 5.07 -12.65
CA ASP A 148 -19.56 5.86 -11.99
C ASP A 148 -19.14 6.44 -10.65
N LYS A 149 -18.13 5.83 -9.98
CA LYS A 149 -17.57 6.27 -8.70
C LYS A 149 -16.44 7.31 -8.85
N TYR A 150 -16.13 7.75 -10.08
CA TYR A 150 -14.98 8.62 -10.35
C TYR A 150 -15.04 9.93 -9.56
N ASP A 151 -16.18 10.62 -9.57
CA ASP A 151 -16.32 11.91 -8.89
C ASP A 151 -16.24 11.75 -7.37
N ALA A 152 -16.80 10.67 -6.82
CA ALA A 152 -16.69 10.33 -5.41
C ALA A 152 -15.22 10.04 -5.01
N LEU A 153 -14.44 9.38 -5.87
CA LEU A 153 -13.01 9.15 -5.62
C LEU A 153 -12.22 10.47 -5.58
N VAL A 154 -12.47 11.37 -6.53
CA VAL A 154 -11.83 12.69 -6.58
C VAL A 154 -12.15 13.50 -5.32
N GLU A 155 -13.44 13.51 -4.91
CA GLU A 155 -13.87 14.17 -3.66
C GLU A 155 -13.22 13.53 -2.44
N GLY A 156 -13.16 12.19 -2.41
CA GLY A 156 -12.51 11.44 -1.32
C GLY A 156 -11.03 11.80 -1.17
N ILE A 157 -10.27 11.83 -2.26
CA ILE A 157 -8.84 12.22 -2.24
C ILE A 157 -8.67 13.64 -1.68
N ALA A 158 -9.54 14.57 -2.05
CA ALA A 158 -9.46 15.96 -1.57
C ALA A 158 -9.70 16.09 -0.06
N LYS A 159 -10.36 15.12 0.59
CA LYS A 159 -10.59 15.09 2.03
C LYS A 159 -9.44 14.44 2.81
N MET A 160 -8.58 13.66 2.16
CA MET A 160 -7.61 12.79 2.84
C MET A 160 -6.62 13.54 3.72
N ASP A 161 -6.11 14.69 3.29
CA ASP A 161 -5.09 15.42 4.05
C ASP A 161 -5.62 15.88 5.41
N ASP A 162 -6.86 16.39 5.46
CA ASP A 162 -7.52 16.79 6.70
C ASP A 162 -7.84 15.58 7.60
N ILE A 163 -8.29 14.47 7.01
CA ILE A 163 -8.55 13.22 7.72
C ILE A 163 -7.26 12.69 8.34
N ILE A 164 -6.19 12.61 7.56
CA ILE A 164 -4.88 12.13 7.99
C ILE A 164 -4.32 13.01 9.11
N ALA A 165 -4.39 14.33 8.98
CA ALA A 165 -3.89 15.23 10.01
C ALA A 165 -4.58 15.02 11.37
N LYS A 166 -5.90 14.85 11.37
CA LYS A 166 -6.67 14.54 12.59
C LYS A 166 -6.37 13.14 13.14
N ALA A 167 -6.28 12.15 12.25
CA ALA A 167 -6.03 10.77 12.62
C ALA A 167 -4.64 10.57 13.26
N LYS A 168 -3.60 11.24 12.76
CA LYS A 168 -2.26 11.21 13.35
C LYS A 168 -2.27 11.66 14.81
N VAL A 169 -2.94 12.79 15.10
CA VAL A 169 -3.05 13.30 16.48
C VAL A 169 -3.82 12.32 17.35
N LYS A 170 -4.97 11.83 16.86
CA LYS A 170 -5.84 10.91 17.59
C LYS A 170 -5.15 9.57 17.89
N VAL A 171 -4.55 8.92 16.88
CA VAL A 171 -3.90 7.61 17.05
C VAL A 171 -2.72 7.69 18.01
N ASN A 172 -1.92 8.75 17.93
CA ASN A 172 -0.79 8.94 18.85
C ASN A 172 -1.28 9.11 20.29
N ALA A 173 -2.33 9.91 20.51
CA ALA A 173 -2.90 10.14 21.85
C ALA A 173 -3.59 8.89 22.43
N GLU A 174 -4.31 8.12 21.63
CA GLU A 174 -5.11 7.00 22.09
C GLU A 174 -4.35 5.67 22.13
N LEU A 175 -3.46 5.43 21.16
CA LEU A 175 -2.83 4.14 20.92
C LEU A 175 -1.30 4.16 20.98
N GLY A 176 -0.64 5.31 20.89
CA GLY A 176 0.82 5.39 20.79
C GLY A 176 1.55 4.72 21.93
N GLU A 177 1.24 5.13 23.19
CA GLU A 177 1.86 4.54 24.38
C GLU A 177 1.44 3.07 24.57
N LYS A 178 0.15 2.76 24.38
CA LYS A 178 -0.35 1.37 24.45
C LYS A 178 0.40 0.44 23.49
N PHE A 179 0.64 0.90 22.25
CA PHE A 179 1.37 0.11 21.24
C PHE A 179 2.84 -0.11 21.68
N ALA A 180 3.48 0.93 22.20
CA ALA A 180 4.85 0.84 22.67
C ALA A 180 4.98 -0.12 23.88
N ASP A 181 4.03 -0.08 24.84
CA ASP A 181 3.97 -1.01 25.97
C ASP A 181 3.79 -2.46 25.50
N LEU A 182 2.83 -2.69 24.59
CA LEU A 182 2.60 -4.03 24.03
C LEU A 182 3.83 -4.56 23.25
N CYS A 183 4.58 -3.70 22.56
CA CYS A 183 5.83 -4.08 21.90
C CYS A 183 6.95 -4.41 22.92
N GLU A 184 6.98 -3.73 24.06
CA GLU A 184 7.97 -3.99 25.11
C GLU A 184 7.71 -5.34 25.81
N GLU A 185 6.44 -5.64 26.05
CA GLU A 185 6.01 -6.91 26.67
C GLU A 185 6.07 -8.10 25.71
N ASN A 186 5.99 -7.87 24.39
CA ASN A 186 5.90 -8.93 23.38
C ASN A 186 7.03 -8.84 22.36
N LYS A 187 7.98 -9.78 22.41
CA LYS A 187 9.07 -9.89 21.43
C LYS A 187 8.59 -10.33 20.04
N PHE A 188 7.40 -10.88 19.97
CA PHE A 188 6.75 -11.33 18.75
C PHE A 188 5.23 -11.11 18.86
N PHE A 189 4.57 -10.70 17.77
CA PHE A 189 3.11 -10.54 17.72
C PHE A 189 2.58 -10.66 16.30
N TYR A 190 1.27 -10.77 16.19
CA TYR A 190 0.57 -10.91 14.92
C TYR A 190 -0.14 -9.61 14.54
N ILE A 191 -0.13 -9.30 13.22
CA ILE A 191 -0.84 -8.17 12.64
C ILE A 191 -1.82 -8.71 11.62
N LEU A 192 -3.11 -8.40 11.78
CA LEU A 192 -4.17 -8.84 10.89
C LEU A 192 -4.74 -7.66 10.09
N GLY A 193 -5.21 -7.96 8.88
CA GLY A 193 -5.94 -7.03 8.04
C GLY A 193 -6.39 -7.69 6.75
N SER A 194 -7.24 -7.01 5.98
CA SER A 194 -7.79 -7.54 4.75
C SER A 194 -8.11 -6.46 3.72
N GLY A 195 -8.60 -6.85 2.53
CA GLY A 195 -9.00 -5.93 1.48
C GLY A 195 -7.86 -5.06 0.96
N ALA A 196 -8.18 -3.85 0.52
CA ALA A 196 -7.18 -2.90 0.02
C ALA A 196 -6.13 -2.53 1.08
N ASN A 197 -6.53 -2.56 2.36
CA ASN A 197 -5.65 -2.25 3.49
C ASN A 197 -4.63 -3.35 3.81
N PHE A 198 -4.78 -4.56 3.28
CA PHE A 198 -3.82 -5.64 3.54
C PHE A 198 -2.39 -5.26 3.17
N SER A 199 -2.20 -4.38 2.18
CA SER A 199 -0.88 -3.84 1.84
C SER A 199 -0.23 -3.10 3.01
N GLN A 200 -1.01 -2.35 3.79
CA GLN A 200 -0.50 -1.63 4.96
C GLN A 200 -0.23 -2.55 6.14
N THR A 201 -1.03 -3.61 6.31
CA THR A 201 -0.76 -4.68 7.28
C THR A 201 0.59 -5.36 6.98
N TYR A 202 0.81 -5.73 5.73
CA TYR A 202 2.07 -6.26 5.21
C TYR A 202 3.21 -5.24 5.38
N GLY A 203 2.98 -4.01 4.93
CA GLY A 203 3.99 -2.95 4.94
C GLY A 203 4.41 -2.51 6.33
N PHE A 204 3.47 -2.41 7.25
CA PHE A 204 3.77 -2.12 8.65
C PHE A 204 4.65 -3.20 9.26
N ALA A 205 4.34 -4.47 8.98
CA ALA A 205 5.17 -5.57 9.46
C ALA A 205 6.59 -5.51 8.89
N ILE A 206 6.75 -5.56 7.57
CA ILE A 206 8.08 -5.75 6.97
C ILE A 206 8.93 -4.48 6.94
N CYS A 207 8.35 -3.33 6.60
CA CYS A 207 9.12 -2.08 6.48
C CYS A 207 9.19 -1.33 7.81
N SER A 208 8.05 -1.05 8.46
CA SER A 208 8.06 -0.27 9.68
C SER A 208 8.64 -1.03 10.88
N LEU A 209 8.22 -2.27 11.09
CA LEU A 209 8.60 -3.02 12.30
C LEU A 209 9.87 -3.84 12.10
N MET A 210 9.93 -4.75 11.13
CA MET A 210 11.10 -5.61 10.95
C MET A 210 12.32 -4.81 10.47
N GLU A 211 12.18 -3.97 9.45
CA GLU A 211 13.29 -3.21 8.88
C GLU A 211 13.74 -2.06 9.80
N MET A 212 12.80 -1.15 10.12
CA MET A 212 13.12 0.11 10.78
C MET A 212 13.18 -0.01 12.30
N GLN A 213 12.60 -1.03 12.90
CA GLN A 213 12.50 -1.17 14.35
C GLN A 213 13.03 -2.50 14.90
N TRP A 214 13.44 -3.42 14.03
CA TRP A 214 13.95 -4.76 14.35
C TRP A 214 13.01 -5.55 15.27
N GLN A 215 11.70 -5.28 15.12
CA GLN A 215 10.64 -5.96 15.84
C GLN A 215 10.19 -7.19 15.07
N ASN A 216 10.29 -8.35 15.68
CA ASN A 216 9.74 -9.57 15.09
C ASN A 216 8.20 -9.54 15.14
N CYS A 217 7.57 -9.81 14.03
CA CYS A 217 6.12 -9.93 13.91
C CYS A 217 5.74 -10.79 12.69
N CYS A 218 4.48 -11.19 12.62
CA CYS A 218 3.92 -11.87 11.47
C CYS A 218 2.66 -11.13 11.01
N TYR A 219 2.53 -10.89 9.71
CA TYR A 219 1.30 -10.37 9.14
C TYR A 219 0.44 -11.51 8.60
N ILE A 220 -0.87 -11.44 8.81
CA ILE A 220 -1.84 -12.48 8.42
C ILE A 220 -3.00 -11.79 7.72
N HIS A 221 -3.38 -12.30 6.54
CA HIS A 221 -4.62 -11.89 5.92
C HIS A 221 -5.80 -12.42 6.74
N SER A 222 -6.75 -11.55 7.13
CA SER A 222 -7.86 -11.93 8.01
C SER A 222 -8.70 -13.10 7.44
N GLY A 223 -8.76 -13.22 6.10
CA GLY A 223 -9.41 -14.35 5.43
C GLY A 223 -8.71 -15.69 5.64
N GLU A 224 -7.40 -15.69 5.92
CA GLU A 224 -6.62 -16.90 6.19
C GLU A 224 -6.47 -17.20 7.69
N TYR A 225 -6.90 -16.27 8.55
CA TYR A 225 -6.72 -16.42 9.99
C TYR A 225 -7.30 -17.73 10.53
N PHE A 226 -8.51 -18.10 10.10
CA PHE A 226 -9.19 -19.33 10.51
C PHE A 226 -8.74 -20.60 9.76
N HIS A 227 -7.71 -20.51 8.92
CA HIS A 227 -7.17 -21.64 8.18
C HIS A 227 -5.79 -22.09 8.69
N GLY A 228 -5.57 -21.93 10.01
CA GLY A 228 -4.36 -22.35 10.72
C GLY A 228 -3.90 -21.35 11.78
N PRO A 229 -3.66 -20.08 11.46
CA PRO A 229 -3.09 -19.10 12.40
C PRO A 229 -3.87 -18.93 13.72
N PHE A 230 -5.18 -19.10 13.72
CA PHE A 230 -6.02 -18.96 14.91
C PHE A 230 -5.69 -19.98 16.01
N GLU A 231 -5.10 -21.14 15.67
CA GLU A 231 -4.62 -22.13 16.63
C GLU A 231 -3.46 -21.61 17.51
N CYS A 232 -2.81 -20.50 17.12
CA CYS A 232 -1.79 -19.83 17.91
C CYS A 232 -2.38 -18.79 18.88
N THR A 233 -3.71 -18.64 18.93
CA THR A 233 -4.35 -17.63 19.76
C THR A 233 -4.56 -18.16 21.18
N GLU A 234 -3.94 -17.49 22.14
CA GLU A 234 -4.05 -17.80 23.55
C GLU A 234 -3.88 -16.52 24.40
N PRO A 235 -4.28 -16.53 25.69
CA PRO A 235 -4.00 -15.42 26.59
C PRO A 235 -2.52 -15.05 26.62
N GLY A 236 -2.23 -13.75 26.59
CA GLY A 236 -0.85 -13.23 26.58
C GLY A 236 -0.23 -13.06 25.19
N VAL A 237 -0.83 -13.58 24.14
CA VAL A 237 -0.37 -13.33 22.75
C VAL A 237 -0.97 -12.03 22.23
N PHE A 238 -0.12 -11.11 21.78
CA PHE A 238 -0.56 -9.82 21.23
C PHE A 238 -0.99 -9.94 19.77
N TYR A 239 -2.19 -9.46 19.52
CA TYR A 239 -2.76 -9.27 18.19
C TYR A 239 -3.06 -7.81 17.91
N PHE A 240 -2.55 -7.30 16.78
CA PHE A 240 -2.89 -5.99 16.26
C PHE A 240 -3.76 -6.14 15.02
N LEU A 241 -5.04 -5.79 15.12
CA LEU A 241 -6.01 -5.89 14.03
C LEU A 241 -6.20 -4.52 13.37
N GLN A 242 -5.93 -4.43 12.07
CA GLN A 242 -6.16 -3.26 11.24
C GLN A 242 -7.42 -3.48 10.40
N MET A 243 -8.52 -2.86 10.80
CA MET A 243 -9.83 -3.04 10.18
C MET A 243 -10.05 -2.01 9.08
N GLY A 244 -10.11 -2.49 7.83
CA GLY A 244 -10.47 -1.67 6.68
C GLY A 244 -11.98 -1.42 6.56
N SER A 245 -12.38 -0.73 5.49
CA SER A 245 -13.77 -0.35 5.22
C SER A 245 -14.33 -0.95 3.92
N SER A 246 -13.57 -1.80 3.23
CA SER A 246 -14.03 -2.52 2.04
C SER A 246 -15.06 -3.61 2.37
N SER A 247 -15.61 -4.24 1.35
CA SER A 247 -16.43 -5.46 1.51
C SER A 247 -15.70 -6.62 2.20
N ALA A 248 -14.37 -6.58 2.23
CA ALA A 248 -13.52 -7.54 2.95
C ALA A 248 -13.60 -7.39 4.49
N ARG A 249 -14.12 -6.27 5.00
CA ARG A 249 -14.27 -6.00 6.43
C ARG A 249 -14.96 -7.10 7.23
N VAL A 250 -15.87 -7.84 6.63
CA VAL A 250 -16.53 -8.98 7.27
C VAL A 250 -15.55 -10.05 7.78
N MET A 251 -14.37 -10.17 7.16
CA MET A 251 -13.31 -11.06 7.61
C MET A 251 -12.58 -10.51 8.84
N ASP A 252 -12.36 -9.20 8.89
CA ASP A 252 -11.77 -8.52 10.03
C ASP A 252 -12.71 -8.57 11.25
N GLU A 253 -14.01 -8.34 11.04
CA GLU A 253 -15.05 -8.45 12.08
C GLU A 253 -15.11 -9.86 12.67
N ARG A 254 -15.08 -10.89 11.82
CA ARG A 254 -15.03 -12.29 12.26
C ARG A 254 -13.79 -12.57 13.11
N ALA A 255 -12.62 -12.06 12.69
CA ALA A 255 -11.39 -12.20 13.46
C ALA A 255 -11.47 -11.44 14.80
N LEU A 256 -12.03 -10.23 14.79
CA LEU A 256 -12.24 -9.41 15.99
C LEU A 256 -13.10 -10.13 17.05
N ASP A 257 -14.21 -10.72 16.62
CA ASP A 257 -15.13 -11.43 17.53
C ASP A 257 -14.46 -12.62 18.20
N PHE A 258 -13.63 -13.35 17.47
CA PHE A 258 -12.86 -14.45 18.04
C PHE A 258 -11.76 -13.94 18.98
N LEU A 259 -10.97 -12.95 18.55
CA LEU A 259 -9.86 -12.40 19.31
C LEU A 259 -10.31 -11.81 20.66
N LYS A 260 -11.46 -11.13 20.71
CA LYS A 260 -12.03 -10.55 21.95
C LYS A 260 -12.23 -11.58 23.06
N THR A 261 -12.41 -12.84 22.71
CA THR A 261 -12.72 -13.91 23.68
C THR A 261 -11.54 -14.85 23.94
N HIS A 262 -10.46 -14.78 23.14
CA HIS A 262 -9.37 -15.75 23.20
C HIS A 262 -7.99 -15.14 23.51
N THR A 263 -7.84 -13.81 23.45
CA THR A 263 -6.64 -13.13 23.94
C THR A 263 -7.01 -11.91 24.81
N ASP A 264 -6.17 -11.60 25.76
CA ASP A 264 -6.24 -10.39 26.60
C ASP A 264 -5.36 -9.24 26.10
N ARG A 265 -4.61 -9.49 25.00
CA ARG A 265 -3.70 -8.52 24.38
C ARG A 265 -4.12 -8.21 22.94
N LEU A 266 -5.21 -7.46 22.83
CA LEU A 266 -5.75 -7.03 21.54
C LEU A 266 -5.67 -5.51 21.40
N MET A 267 -5.15 -5.06 20.26
CA MET A 267 -5.27 -3.70 19.79
C MET A 267 -5.98 -3.66 18.45
N VAL A 268 -6.92 -2.75 18.30
CA VAL A 268 -7.71 -2.55 17.07
C VAL A 268 -7.48 -1.16 16.54
N LEU A 269 -7.25 -1.04 15.25
CA LEU A 269 -7.18 0.20 14.51
C LEU A 269 -8.22 0.15 13.39
N ASP A 270 -9.33 0.86 13.55
CA ASP A 270 -10.47 0.83 12.65
C ASP A 270 -10.52 2.11 11.79
N ALA A 271 -10.41 1.98 10.48
CA ALA A 271 -10.43 3.11 9.55
C ALA A 271 -11.66 4.02 9.73
N LEU A 272 -12.82 3.45 10.03
CA LEU A 272 -14.05 4.21 10.20
C LEU A 272 -14.02 5.13 11.43
N GLU A 273 -13.35 4.71 12.49
CA GLU A 273 -13.18 5.51 13.72
C GLU A 273 -12.17 6.66 13.54
N TYR A 274 -11.32 6.57 12.52
CA TYR A 274 -10.26 7.55 12.23
C TYR A 274 -10.56 8.42 11.01
N GLY A 275 -11.83 8.51 10.59
CA GLY A 275 -12.33 9.51 9.64
C GLY A 275 -12.74 8.97 8.28
N MET A 276 -12.52 7.68 7.96
CA MET A 276 -12.98 7.13 6.67
C MET A 276 -14.50 7.05 6.54
N ALA A 277 -15.24 7.22 7.64
CA ALA A 277 -16.70 7.38 7.59
C ALA A 277 -17.16 8.64 6.82
N ASP A 278 -16.30 9.67 6.71
CA ASP A 278 -16.57 10.92 6.00
C ASP A 278 -16.32 10.84 4.48
N VAL A 279 -15.79 9.71 4.02
CA VAL A 279 -15.55 9.41 2.60
C VAL A 279 -16.62 8.46 2.10
N ASP A 280 -17.06 8.67 0.85
CA ASP A 280 -18.05 7.82 0.20
C ASP A 280 -17.69 6.32 0.29
N GLU A 281 -18.65 5.49 0.69
CA GLU A 281 -18.43 4.06 0.94
C GLU A 281 -17.97 3.28 -0.29
N GLY A 282 -18.34 3.74 -1.49
CA GLY A 282 -17.96 3.10 -2.75
C GLY A 282 -16.49 3.24 -3.11
N VAL A 283 -15.77 4.21 -2.47
CA VAL A 283 -14.37 4.53 -2.83
C VAL A 283 -13.40 4.58 -1.65
N ARG A 284 -13.90 4.71 -0.42
CA ARG A 284 -13.04 4.87 0.77
C ARG A 284 -12.01 3.77 0.94
N ALA A 285 -12.34 2.55 0.53
CA ALA A 285 -11.43 1.42 0.60
C ALA A 285 -10.14 1.62 -0.21
N TYR A 286 -10.19 2.39 -1.29
CA TYR A 286 -9.02 2.64 -2.15
C TYR A 286 -8.13 3.77 -1.59
N LEU A 287 -8.63 4.55 -0.64
CA LEU A 287 -7.96 5.69 -0.02
C LEU A 287 -7.47 5.41 1.41
N GLU A 288 -8.14 4.50 2.13
CA GLU A 288 -7.78 4.15 3.51
C GLU A 288 -6.33 3.67 3.70
N PRO A 289 -5.65 3.04 2.71
CA PRO A 289 -4.24 2.71 2.87
C PRO A 289 -3.34 3.93 3.13
N ALA A 290 -3.67 5.11 2.60
CA ALA A 290 -2.95 6.35 2.93
C ALA A 290 -3.15 6.76 4.40
N LEU A 291 -4.37 6.58 4.94
CA LEU A 291 -4.66 6.79 6.35
C LEU A 291 -3.89 5.81 7.24
N PHE A 292 -3.93 4.51 6.92
CA PHE A 292 -3.20 3.51 7.70
C PHE A 292 -1.68 3.72 7.65
N TYR A 293 -1.13 4.10 6.50
CA TYR A 293 0.28 4.46 6.40
C TYR A 293 0.64 5.55 7.42
N ALA A 294 -0.12 6.64 7.45
CA ALA A 294 0.13 7.76 8.35
C ALA A 294 0.00 7.35 9.83
N MET A 295 -1.03 6.61 10.20
CA MET A 295 -1.23 6.12 11.57
C MET A 295 -0.13 5.13 12.00
N ASN A 296 0.29 4.23 11.11
CA ASN A 296 1.37 3.28 11.33
C ASN A 296 2.71 4.00 11.57
N VAL A 297 2.95 5.13 10.91
CA VAL A 297 4.13 5.99 11.15
C VAL A 297 4.13 6.53 12.58
N GLU A 298 3.00 7.00 13.09
CA GLU A 298 2.88 7.48 14.48
C GLU A 298 3.11 6.34 15.50
N LEU A 299 2.53 5.16 15.28
CA LEU A 299 2.74 3.99 16.15
C LEU A 299 4.22 3.55 16.14
N ARG A 300 4.85 3.51 14.97
CA ARG A 300 6.28 3.24 14.85
C ARG A 300 7.12 4.28 15.60
N ALA A 301 6.75 5.56 15.50
CA ALA A 301 7.47 6.64 16.18
C ALA A 301 7.36 6.52 17.71
N ALA A 302 6.17 6.19 18.24
CA ALA A 302 5.96 5.93 19.67
C ALA A 302 6.84 4.77 20.17
N ARG A 303 6.87 3.65 19.42
CA ARG A 303 7.77 2.54 19.73
C ARG A 303 9.24 2.95 19.64
N GLY A 304 9.65 3.64 18.57
CA GLY A 304 11.03 4.10 18.39
C GLY A 304 11.50 4.97 19.55
N LYS A 305 10.64 5.85 20.05
CA LYS A 305 10.90 6.68 21.22
C LYS A 305 11.08 5.83 22.50
N ARG A 306 10.20 4.83 22.73
CA ARG A 306 10.27 3.92 23.89
C ARG A 306 11.57 3.13 23.93
N PHE A 307 12.03 2.64 22.76
CA PHE A 307 13.20 1.78 22.66
C PHE A 307 14.51 2.54 22.33
N ASP A 308 14.48 3.87 22.29
CA ASP A 308 15.59 4.72 21.83
C ASP A 308 16.17 4.21 20.49
N HIS A 309 15.29 3.89 19.55
CA HIS A 309 15.63 3.28 18.27
C HIS A 309 15.18 4.14 17.08
N SER A 310 16.14 4.82 16.44
CA SER A 310 15.87 5.61 15.23
C SER A 310 15.45 4.73 14.05
N PRO A 311 14.43 5.14 13.27
CA PRO A 311 14.02 4.42 12.07
C PRO A 311 15.07 4.43 10.95
N GLU A 312 16.12 5.22 11.07
CA GLU A 312 17.21 5.31 10.08
C GLU A 312 18.31 4.25 10.30
N ILE A 313 18.33 3.60 11.46
CA ILE A 313 19.36 2.58 11.77
C ILE A 313 19.07 1.32 10.95
N ARG A 314 20.11 0.82 10.27
CA ARG A 314 20.08 -0.44 9.51
C ARG A 314 21.22 -1.34 9.98
N ARG A 315 21.00 -2.68 9.90
CA ARG A 315 22.05 -3.67 10.13
C ARG A 315 22.77 -4.04 8.85
N TYR A 316 22.03 -4.20 7.77
CA TYR A 316 22.52 -4.78 6.51
C TYR A 316 22.13 -3.96 5.29
N MET A 317 20.90 -3.41 5.25
CA MET A 317 20.39 -2.68 4.10
C MET A 317 21.26 -1.44 3.80
N GLY A 318 21.84 -1.39 2.60
CA GLY A 318 22.78 -0.33 2.20
C GLY A 318 24.17 -0.41 2.83
N ILE A 319 24.45 -1.43 3.68
CA ILE A 319 25.72 -1.65 4.36
C ILE A 319 26.44 -2.86 3.76
N GLU A 320 25.76 -3.97 3.63
CA GLU A 320 26.30 -5.19 3.04
C GLU A 320 25.82 -5.36 1.58
N LYS A 321 26.63 -6.08 0.80
CA LYS A 321 26.26 -6.43 -0.57
C LYS A 321 25.50 -7.76 -0.56
N TYR A 322 24.30 -7.77 -1.09
CA TYR A 322 23.43 -8.94 -1.23
C TYR A 322 22.79 -9.02 -2.62
#